data_451212b495133dfcb619bf97169194f1
#
_entry.id   451212b495133dfcb619bf97169194f1
#
_cell.length_a   1.000
_cell.length_b   1.000
_cell.length_c   1.000
_cell.angle_alpha   90.00
_cell.angle_beta   90.00
_cell.angle_gamma   90.00
#
_symmetry.space_group_name_H-M   'P 1'
#
loop_
_entity.id
_entity.type
_entity.pdbx_description
1 polymer ?
#
loop_
_entity_poly.entity_id
_entity_poly.type
_entity_poly.pdbx_seq_one_letter_code
_entity_poly.pdbx_strand_id
1 'polypeptide(L)'
;MKIFHKSISFLIVFTLINLSINAQQKMNENWADWANFKKYASQNSKVTSPASNEKRVVFLGNSIFEGWLNLSPEFFAGKPYYDRGISGQTTPQMLLRFYEDVLALNPSIMVLKAGINDIAQNNGPYDQTHTLNNIKAIAQLARANKIKVIICSVLPANEFRWRPGLDPADKVIALNVEIKKFADENKFFYLDLYSSVVDDKKGMKKEYSNDGVHPTVEGYKVMEPLLDAAIAKVKR
;
A
#
# COMPACT_ATOMS: atom_id res chain seq x y z
N MET A 1 7.30 42.99 -46.11
CA MET A 1 7.28 42.87 -44.61
C MET A 1 6.06 42.11 -44.04
N LYS A 2 4.93 41.95 -44.74
CA LYS A 2 3.74 41.23 -44.22
C LYS A 2 3.79 39.69 -44.27
N ILE A 3 4.70 39.08 -45.05
CA ILE A 3 4.78 37.60 -45.21
C ILE A 3 5.56 36.96 -44.07
N PHE A 4 6.55 37.63 -43.48
CA PHE A 4 7.37 37.10 -42.39
C PHE A 4 6.60 36.92 -41.08
N HIS A 5 5.63 37.78 -40.80
CA HIS A 5 4.82 37.67 -39.56
C HIS A 5 3.85 36.51 -39.56
N LYS A 6 3.30 36.10 -40.70
CA LYS A 6 2.40 34.97 -40.81
C LYS A 6 3.14 33.62 -40.61
N SER A 7 4.37 33.51 -41.09
CA SER A 7 5.16 32.24 -40.92
C SER A 7 5.62 32.03 -39.51
N ILE A 8 5.98 33.09 -38.76
CA ILE A 8 6.39 32.99 -37.35
C ILE A 8 5.18 32.62 -36.49
N SER A 9 4.00 33.21 -36.70
CA SER A 9 2.79 32.87 -35.97
C SER A 9 2.37 31.41 -36.20
N PHE A 10 2.48 30.90 -37.41
CA PHE A 10 2.16 29.50 -37.73
C PHE A 10 3.14 28.51 -37.06
N LEU A 11 4.41 28.85 -37.00
CA LEU A 11 5.44 28.03 -36.34
C LEU A 11 5.21 27.96 -34.83
N ILE A 12 4.87 29.10 -34.19
CA ILE A 12 4.59 29.14 -32.73
C ILE A 12 3.35 28.33 -32.40
N VAL A 13 2.28 28.45 -33.18
CA VAL A 13 1.04 27.65 -32.97
C VAL A 13 1.32 26.18 -33.13
N PHE A 14 2.08 25.76 -34.15
CA PHE A 14 2.44 24.37 -34.39
C PHE A 14 3.30 23.81 -33.24
N THR A 15 4.24 24.58 -32.70
CA THR A 15 5.07 24.20 -31.56
C THR A 15 4.25 24.03 -30.29
N LEU A 16 3.30 24.94 -30.02
CA LEU A 16 2.41 24.87 -28.86
C LEU A 16 1.47 23.66 -28.94
N ILE A 17 0.95 23.36 -30.13
CA ILE A 17 0.11 22.17 -30.34
C ILE A 17 0.92 20.88 -30.08
N ASN A 18 2.14 20.76 -30.59
CA ASN A 18 2.98 19.61 -30.35
C ASN A 18 3.35 19.44 -28.86
N LEU A 19 3.65 20.54 -28.16
CA LEU A 19 3.90 20.52 -26.72
C LEU A 19 2.67 20.06 -25.95
N SER A 20 1.48 20.52 -26.34
CA SER A 20 0.22 20.10 -25.70
C SER A 20 -0.10 18.63 -25.96
N ILE A 21 0.13 18.13 -27.19
CA ILE A 21 -0.06 16.72 -27.55
C ILE A 21 0.90 15.84 -26.75
N ASN A 22 2.18 16.21 -26.68
CA ASN A 22 3.17 15.44 -25.91
C ASN A 22 2.87 15.45 -24.41
N ALA A 23 2.42 16.56 -23.86
CA ALA A 23 2.00 16.65 -22.46
C ALA A 23 0.77 15.78 -22.20
N GLN A 24 -0.23 15.81 -23.09
CA GLN A 24 -1.42 14.97 -23.00
C GLN A 24 -1.09 13.47 -23.13
N GLN A 25 -0.20 13.11 -24.06
CA GLN A 25 0.24 11.72 -24.23
C GLN A 25 0.99 11.23 -22.99
N LYS A 26 1.90 12.04 -22.44
CA LYS A 26 2.62 11.71 -21.20
C LYS A 26 1.69 11.60 -19.99
N MET A 27 0.65 12.45 -19.90
CA MET A 27 -0.41 12.31 -18.90
C MET A 27 -1.16 10.98 -19.09
N ASN A 28 -1.56 10.63 -20.30
CA ASN A 28 -2.28 9.40 -20.58
C ASN A 28 -1.46 8.16 -20.25
N GLU A 29 -0.15 8.16 -20.52
CA GLU A 29 0.77 7.07 -20.14
C GLU A 29 0.87 6.92 -18.61
N ASN A 30 0.92 8.02 -17.86
CA ASN A 30 0.93 8.00 -16.40
C ASN A 30 -0.39 7.46 -15.81
N TRP A 31 -1.52 7.74 -16.42
CA TRP A 31 -2.82 7.21 -15.99
C TRP A 31 -2.99 5.73 -16.34
N ALA A 32 -2.42 5.27 -17.47
CA ALA A 32 -2.55 3.88 -17.92
C ALA A 32 -1.96 2.87 -16.92
N ASP A 33 -0.99 3.27 -16.10
CA ASP A 33 -0.37 2.41 -15.07
C ASP A 33 -0.31 3.09 -13.69
N TRP A 34 -1.32 3.86 -13.35
CA TRP A 34 -1.37 4.57 -12.06
C TRP A 34 -1.29 3.64 -10.85
N ALA A 35 -1.82 2.43 -10.96
CA ALA A 35 -1.73 1.40 -9.93
C ALA A 35 -0.41 0.62 -9.97
N ASN A 36 0.48 0.89 -10.93
CA ASN A 36 1.76 0.20 -11.14
C ASN A 36 1.60 -1.32 -11.31
N PHE A 37 0.70 -1.74 -12.21
CA PHE A 37 0.45 -3.15 -12.54
C PHE A 37 1.70 -3.89 -13.01
N LYS A 38 2.66 -3.17 -13.61
CA LYS A 38 3.91 -3.74 -14.11
C LYS A 38 4.86 -4.21 -13.01
N LYS A 39 4.73 -3.66 -11.79
CA LYS A 39 5.68 -3.93 -10.68
C LYS A 39 5.87 -5.43 -10.43
N TYR A 40 4.78 -6.17 -10.34
CA TYR A 40 4.80 -7.60 -10.02
C TYR A 40 4.40 -8.50 -11.21
N ALA A 41 4.08 -7.95 -12.39
CA ALA A 41 3.57 -8.70 -13.53
C ALA A 41 4.46 -9.91 -13.90
N SER A 42 5.78 -9.70 -14.02
CA SER A 42 6.73 -10.79 -14.33
C SER A 42 6.85 -11.82 -13.21
N GLN A 43 6.70 -11.42 -11.95
CA GLN A 43 6.71 -12.36 -10.84
C GLN A 43 5.40 -13.13 -10.78
N ASN A 44 4.27 -12.45 -10.93
CA ASN A 44 2.92 -13.05 -10.91
C ASN A 44 2.76 -14.09 -12.01
N SER A 45 3.27 -13.83 -13.23
CA SER A 45 3.18 -14.78 -14.35
C SER A 45 3.94 -16.09 -14.13
N LYS A 46 4.84 -16.16 -13.16
CA LYS A 46 5.61 -17.36 -12.79
C LYS A 46 5.02 -18.12 -11.60
N VAL A 47 4.02 -17.54 -10.94
CA VAL A 47 3.37 -18.17 -9.79
C VAL A 47 2.40 -19.25 -10.28
N THR A 48 2.69 -20.50 -9.92
CA THR A 48 1.83 -21.64 -10.22
C THR A 48 0.63 -21.70 -9.25
N SER A 49 -0.39 -22.46 -9.60
CA SER A 49 -1.49 -22.75 -8.66
C SER A 49 -0.93 -23.36 -7.36
N PRO A 50 -1.49 -22.98 -6.20
CA PRO A 50 -1.02 -23.52 -4.93
C PRO A 50 -1.25 -25.04 -4.86
N ALA A 51 -0.31 -25.76 -4.24
CA ALA A 51 -0.52 -27.17 -3.91
C ALA A 51 -1.70 -27.33 -2.93
N SER A 52 -2.32 -28.49 -2.89
CA SER A 52 -3.55 -28.73 -2.09
C SER A 52 -3.39 -28.44 -0.59
N ASN A 53 -2.17 -28.58 -0.06
CA ASN A 53 -1.82 -28.30 1.34
C ASN A 53 -1.16 -26.93 1.53
N GLU A 54 -0.87 -26.19 0.45
CA GLU A 54 -0.22 -24.89 0.55
C GLU A 54 -1.21 -23.84 1.11
N LYS A 55 -0.81 -23.19 2.18
CA LYS A 55 -1.54 -22.08 2.76
C LYS A 55 -0.86 -20.76 2.37
N ARG A 56 -1.02 -20.41 1.09
CA ARG A 56 -0.44 -19.19 0.52
C ARG A 56 -0.94 -17.96 1.23
N VAL A 57 -0.01 -17.04 1.55
CA VAL A 57 -0.27 -15.76 2.17
C VAL A 57 0.22 -14.64 1.26
N VAL A 58 -0.65 -13.70 0.92
CA VAL A 58 -0.28 -12.49 0.16
C VAL A 58 -0.32 -11.28 1.08
N PHE A 59 0.75 -10.48 1.03
CA PHE A 59 0.92 -9.25 1.80
C PHE A 59 0.63 -8.06 0.88
N LEU A 60 -0.59 -7.53 0.91
CA LEU A 60 -0.99 -6.36 0.13
C LEU A 60 -0.74 -5.09 0.93
N GLY A 61 0.13 -4.20 0.42
CA GLY A 61 0.48 -2.97 1.13
C GLY A 61 1.33 -1.99 0.34
N ASN A 62 2.09 -1.20 1.08
CA ASN A 62 2.93 -0.13 0.57
C ASN A 62 4.43 -0.38 0.85
N SER A 63 5.22 0.72 0.95
CA SER A 63 6.67 0.66 1.23
C SER A 63 7.03 -0.16 2.47
N ILE A 64 6.14 -0.26 3.46
CA ILE A 64 6.44 -0.99 4.70
C ILE A 64 6.50 -2.49 4.44
N PHE A 65 5.66 -3.06 3.56
CA PHE A 65 5.80 -4.46 3.15
C PHE A 65 6.96 -4.64 2.17
N GLU A 66 7.06 -3.78 1.13
CA GLU A 66 8.19 -3.83 0.20
C GLU A 66 9.54 -3.74 0.92
N GLY A 67 9.65 -2.87 1.93
CA GLY A 67 10.83 -2.74 2.77
C GLY A 67 11.07 -3.95 3.66
N TRP A 68 10.01 -4.63 4.10
CA TRP A 68 10.13 -5.83 4.94
C TRP A 68 10.84 -6.96 4.20
N LEU A 69 10.42 -7.26 2.97
CA LEU A 69 11.08 -8.25 2.15
C LEU A 69 12.55 -7.92 1.89
N ASN A 70 12.88 -6.63 1.77
CA ASN A 70 14.25 -6.19 1.51
C ASN A 70 15.15 -6.22 2.76
N LEU A 71 14.62 -5.89 3.94
CA LEU A 71 15.40 -5.73 5.19
C LEU A 71 15.38 -6.97 6.08
N SER A 72 14.38 -7.83 5.94
CA SER A 72 14.22 -9.06 6.71
C SER A 72 13.71 -10.20 5.80
N PRO A 73 14.46 -10.56 4.74
CA PRO A 73 14.04 -11.58 3.76
C PRO A 73 13.86 -12.95 4.42
N GLU A 74 14.54 -13.23 5.53
CA GLU A 74 14.44 -14.46 6.30
C GLU A 74 13.03 -14.71 6.85
N PHE A 75 12.25 -13.63 7.10
CA PHE A 75 10.85 -13.76 7.51
C PHE A 75 9.98 -14.42 6.42
N PHE A 76 10.32 -14.23 5.16
CA PHE A 76 9.60 -14.79 4.00
C PHE A 76 10.19 -16.12 3.53
N ALA A 77 11.49 -16.37 3.81
CA ALA A 77 12.22 -17.50 3.28
C ALA A 77 11.60 -18.86 3.69
N GLY A 78 11.40 -19.74 2.71
CA GLY A 78 10.84 -21.08 2.93
C GLY A 78 9.35 -21.12 3.29
N LYS A 79 8.67 -19.97 3.32
CA LYS A 79 7.23 -19.87 3.55
C LYS A 79 6.51 -19.52 2.23
N PRO A 80 5.27 -19.94 2.02
CA PRO A 80 4.48 -19.56 0.85
C PRO A 80 3.92 -18.12 1.03
N TYR A 81 4.80 -17.17 1.28
CA TYR A 81 4.52 -15.76 1.53
C TYR A 81 4.91 -14.93 0.32
N TYR A 82 3.98 -14.16 -0.20
CA TYR A 82 4.14 -13.34 -1.38
C TYR A 82 3.96 -11.87 -1.01
N ASP A 83 5.05 -11.12 -0.95
CA ASP A 83 5.00 -9.69 -0.76
C ASP A 83 4.49 -9.00 -2.04
N ARG A 84 3.50 -8.14 -1.86
CA ARG A 84 2.92 -7.26 -2.89
C ARG A 84 2.82 -5.84 -2.34
N GLY A 85 3.86 -5.41 -1.63
CA GLY A 85 4.06 -4.02 -1.21
C GLY A 85 4.57 -3.16 -2.36
N ILE A 86 4.03 -1.96 -2.53
CA ILE A 86 4.53 -0.97 -3.50
C ILE A 86 4.69 0.37 -2.81
N SER A 87 5.93 0.88 -2.79
CA SER A 87 6.27 2.15 -2.15
C SER A 87 5.41 3.31 -2.63
N GLY A 88 4.98 4.15 -1.71
CA GLY A 88 4.19 5.36 -1.99
C GLY A 88 2.72 5.13 -2.29
N GLN A 89 2.27 3.89 -2.47
CA GLN A 89 0.87 3.62 -2.86
C GLN A 89 -0.13 3.94 -1.75
N THR A 90 -1.23 4.53 -2.19
CA THR A 90 -2.45 4.81 -1.42
C THR A 90 -3.49 3.70 -1.62
N THR A 91 -4.52 3.72 -0.80
CA THR A 91 -5.57 2.68 -0.80
C THR A 91 -6.29 2.49 -2.14
N PRO A 92 -6.63 3.53 -2.94
CA PRO A 92 -7.27 3.31 -4.24
C PRO A 92 -6.36 2.59 -5.24
N GLN A 93 -5.04 2.82 -5.20
CA GLN A 93 -4.09 2.10 -6.05
C GLN A 93 -4.01 0.61 -5.68
N MET A 94 -4.01 0.30 -4.38
CA MET A 94 -4.06 -1.09 -3.90
C MET A 94 -5.34 -1.79 -4.32
N LEU A 95 -6.48 -1.10 -4.27
CA LEU A 95 -7.77 -1.64 -4.71
C LEU A 95 -7.76 -1.97 -6.22
N LEU A 96 -7.20 -1.10 -7.06
CA LEU A 96 -7.12 -1.33 -8.50
C LEU A 96 -6.30 -2.57 -8.86
N ARG A 97 -5.15 -2.81 -8.19
CA ARG A 97 -4.28 -3.96 -8.48
C ARG A 97 -4.63 -5.22 -7.68
N PHE A 98 -5.74 -5.20 -6.97
CA PHE A 98 -6.14 -6.32 -6.11
C PHE A 98 -6.33 -7.63 -6.89
N TYR A 99 -6.85 -7.57 -8.10
CA TYR A 99 -7.03 -8.76 -8.92
C TYR A 99 -5.68 -9.42 -9.26
N GLU A 100 -4.78 -8.67 -9.86
CA GLU A 100 -3.50 -9.17 -10.37
C GLU A 100 -2.55 -9.60 -9.24
N ASP A 101 -2.52 -8.85 -8.16
CA ASP A 101 -1.55 -9.03 -7.08
C ASP A 101 -2.06 -9.87 -5.91
N VAL A 102 -3.37 -10.14 -5.86
CA VAL A 102 -3.97 -10.97 -4.81
C VAL A 102 -4.78 -12.11 -5.40
N LEU A 103 -5.87 -11.84 -6.12
CA LEU A 103 -6.80 -12.89 -6.57
C LEU A 103 -6.14 -13.88 -7.52
N ALA A 104 -5.38 -13.39 -8.50
CA ALA A 104 -4.69 -14.23 -9.49
C ALA A 104 -3.65 -15.17 -8.84
N LEU A 105 -3.16 -14.84 -7.65
CA LEU A 105 -2.23 -15.69 -6.89
C LEU A 105 -2.93 -16.79 -6.09
N ASN A 106 -4.25 -16.76 -6.01
CA ASN A 106 -5.09 -17.73 -5.30
C ASN A 106 -4.65 -18.00 -3.85
N PRO A 107 -4.53 -16.97 -2.99
CA PRO A 107 -4.08 -17.13 -1.61
C PRO A 107 -5.18 -17.68 -0.71
N SER A 108 -4.78 -18.37 0.36
CA SER A 108 -5.67 -18.73 1.48
C SER A 108 -5.90 -17.55 2.44
N ILE A 109 -4.89 -16.67 2.54
CA ILE A 109 -4.87 -15.54 3.48
C ILE A 109 -4.31 -14.32 2.77
N MET A 110 -4.93 -13.16 3.02
CA MET A 110 -4.37 -11.85 2.69
C MET A 110 -4.06 -11.09 3.99
N VAL A 111 -2.86 -10.53 4.06
CA VAL A 111 -2.48 -9.54 5.08
C VAL A 111 -2.55 -8.17 4.43
N LEU A 112 -3.43 -7.30 4.93
CA LEU A 112 -3.64 -5.96 4.39
C LEU A 112 -3.04 -4.91 5.34
N LYS A 113 -2.18 -4.04 4.83
CA LYS A 113 -1.64 -2.89 5.55
C LYS A 113 -1.63 -1.66 4.65
N ALA A 114 -2.51 -0.69 4.95
CA ALA A 114 -2.78 0.46 4.10
C ALA A 114 -3.17 1.70 4.92
N GLY A 115 -3.11 2.90 4.31
CA GLY A 115 -3.64 4.14 4.87
C GLY A 115 -2.59 5.20 5.19
N ILE A 116 -1.33 4.86 5.46
CA ILE A 116 -0.31 5.86 5.84
C ILE A 116 -0.02 6.86 4.69
N ASN A 117 0.01 6.37 3.45
CA ASN A 117 0.26 7.22 2.28
C ASN A 117 -0.96 8.06 1.87
N ASP A 118 -2.16 7.62 2.24
CA ASP A 118 -3.38 8.42 2.14
C ASP A 118 -3.29 9.61 3.11
N ILE A 119 -2.90 9.35 4.38
CA ILE A 119 -2.66 10.39 5.39
C ILE A 119 -1.53 11.32 4.96
N ALA A 120 -0.47 10.79 4.32
CA ALA A 120 0.61 11.59 3.74
C ALA A 120 0.21 12.34 2.46
N GLN A 121 -1.03 12.19 1.98
CA GLN A 121 -1.59 12.88 0.82
C GLN A 121 -0.80 12.62 -0.47
N ASN A 122 -0.27 11.41 -0.66
CA ASN A 122 0.58 11.09 -1.82
C ASN A 122 -0.17 11.23 -3.16
N ASN A 123 -1.49 11.02 -3.16
CA ASN A 123 -2.33 11.11 -4.35
C ASN A 123 -3.54 12.04 -4.17
N GLY A 124 -3.36 13.14 -3.46
CA GLY A 124 -4.40 14.13 -3.20
C GLY A 124 -4.73 14.30 -1.72
N PRO A 125 -5.66 15.20 -1.38
CA PRO A 125 -6.03 15.47 0.01
C PRO A 125 -6.50 14.22 0.76
N TYR A 126 -6.13 14.11 2.04
CA TYR A 126 -6.59 13.01 2.88
C TYR A 126 -8.08 13.13 3.19
N ASP A 127 -8.79 12.06 2.92
CA ASP A 127 -10.17 11.83 3.37
C ASP A 127 -10.24 10.48 4.09
N GLN A 128 -10.55 10.50 5.39
CA GLN A 128 -10.61 9.29 6.21
C GLN A 128 -11.70 8.33 5.74
N THR A 129 -12.84 8.86 5.32
CA THR A 129 -13.98 8.05 4.88
C THR A 129 -13.65 7.30 3.59
N HIS A 130 -13.05 7.97 2.62
CA HIS A 130 -12.62 7.34 1.36
C HIS A 130 -11.51 6.31 1.61
N THR A 131 -10.51 6.65 2.42
CA THR A 131 -9.43 5.71 2.80
C THR A 131 -9.98 4.44 3.46
N LEU A 132 -10.87 4.61 4.43
CA LEU A 132 -11.53 3.49 5.11
C LEU A 132 -12.41 2.68 4.16
N ASN A 133 -13.16 3.31 3.26
CA ASN A 133 -14.01 2.62 2.29
C ASN A 133 -13.19 1.76 1.32
N ASN A 134 -12.02 2.21 0.88
CA ASN A 134 -11.12 1.40 0.07
C ASN A 134 -10.60 0.17 0.84
N ILE A 135 -10.20 0.35 2.11
CA ILE A 135 -9.78 -0.77 2.98
C ILE A 135 -10.92 -1.77 3.15
N LYS A 136 -12.15 -1.29 3.39
CA LYS A 136 -13.35 -2.12 3.50
C LYS A 136 -13.61 -2.89 2.21
N ALA A 137 -13.54 -2.23 1.05
CA ALA A 137 -13.75 -2.84 -0.26
C ALA A 137 -12.73 -3.96 -0.51
N ILE A 138 -11.44 -3.73 -0.28
CA ILE A 138 -10.38 -4.73 -0.41
C ILE A 138 -10.66 -5.95 0.48
N ALA A 139 -10.98 -5.73 1.76
CA ALA A 139 -11.25 -6.82 2.70
C ALA A 139 -12.51 -7.62 2.32
N GLN A 140 -13.57 -6.94 1.88
CA GLN A 140 -14.82 -7.56 1.45
C GLN A 140 -14.65 -8.36 0.14
N LEU A 141 -13.89 -7.83 -0.84
CA LEU A 141 -13.55 -8.55 -2.07
C LEU A 141 -12.75 -9.81 -1.77
N ALA A 142 -11.76 -9.75 -0.86
CA ALA A 142 -11.01 -10.92 -0.44
C ALA A 142 -11.95 -11.99 0.16
N ARG A 143 -12.82 -11.59 1.10
CA ARG A 143 -13.79 -12.50 1.73
C ARG A 143 -14.78 -13.10 0.72
N ALA A 144 -15.27 -12.32 -0.22
CA ALA A 144 -16.16 -12.81 -1.28
C ALA A 144 -15.49 -13.91 -2.14
N ASN A 145 -14.17 -13.87 -2.25
CA ASN A 145 -13.34 -14.88 -2.91
C ASN A 145 -12.78 -15.95 -1.94
N LYS A 146 -13.38 -16.09 -0.75
CA LYS A 146 -13.01 -17.10 0.28
C LYS A 146 -11.59 -16.95 0.82
N ILE A 147 -10.98 -15.79 0.68
CA ILE A 147 -9.68 -15.45 1.23
C ILE A 147 -9.88 -14.94 2.67
N LYS A 148 -9.21 -15.55 3.63
CA LYS A 148 -9.20 -15.06 5.02
C LYS A 148 -8.37 -13.78 5.07
N VAL A 149 -8.79 -12.80 5.89
CA VAL A 149 -8.16 -11.48 5.92
C VAL A 149 -7.63 -11.15 7.30
N ILE A 150 -6.38 -10.71 7.34
CA ILE A 150 -5.76 -10.03 8.49
C ILE A 150 -5.61 -8.57 8.10
N ILE A 151 -6.25 -7.67 8.85
CA ILE A 151 -6.12 -6.22 8.64
C ILE A 151 -5.19 -5.69 9.71
N CYS A 152 -4.02 -5.19 9.29
CA CYS A 152 -3.05 -4.58 10.20
C CYS A 152 -3.39 -3.12 10.49
N SER A 153 -3.11 -2.67 11.71
CA SER A 153 -3.10 -1.25 12.01
C SER A 153 -2.11 -0.48 11.13
N VAL A 154 -2.41 0.78 10.86
CA VAL A 154 -1.43 1.75 10.36
C VAL A 154 -0.39 1.96 11.46
N LEU A 155 0.90 1.94 11.12
CA LEU A 155 1.98 2.18 12.09
C LEU A 155 2.00 3.64 12.55
N PRO A 156 2.54 3.91 13.75
CA PRO A 156 2.63 5.27 14.26
C PRO A 156 3.52 6.14 13.38
N ALA A 157 3.11 7.38 13.18
CA ALA A 157 3.91 8.46 12.60
C ALA A 157 3.42 9.77 13.20
N ASN A 158 4.33 10.60 13.70
CA ASN A 158 3.99 11.92 14.23
C ASN A 158 4.42 13.06 13.32
N GLU A 159 5.25 12.77 12.31
CA GLU A 159 5.61 13.70 11.24
C GLU A 159 5.88 12.95 9.94
N PHE A 160 5.79 13.65 8.82
CA PHE A 160 6.32 13.23 7.53
C PHE A 160 7.41 14.22 7.13
N ARG A 161 8.70 13.85 7.29
CA ARG A 161 9.83 14.75 7.00
C ARG A 161 9.83 15.30 5.57
N TRP A 162 9.33 14.51 4.63
CA TRP A 162 9.19 14.92 3.22
C TRP A 162 7.94 15.79 2.95
N ARG A 163 7.04 15.93 3.93
CA ARG A 163 5.81 16.72 3.82
C ARG A 163 5.39 17.29 5.17
N PRO A 164 6.14 18.29 5.68
CA PRO A 164 5.88 18.87 6.99
C PRO A 164 4.50 19.54 7.08
N GLY A 165 3.94 19.61 8.28
CA GLY A 165 2.67 20.29 8.56
C GLY A 165 1.41 19.46 8.35
N LEU A 166 1.53 18.15 8.09
CA LEU A 166 0.35 17.28 7.94
C LEU A 166 -0.16 16.71 9.27
N ASP A 167 0.64 16.72 10.33
CA ASP A 167 0.30 16.23 11.69
C ASP A 167 -0.42 14.87 11.67
N PRO A 168 0.28 13.78 11.31
CA PRO A 168 -0.36 12.49 11.06
C PRO A 168 -0.82 11.74 12.29
N ALA A 169 -0.27 12.00 13.48
CA ALA A 169 -0.44 11.17 14.66
C ALA A 169 -1.91 10.88 15.02
N ASP A 170 -2.71 11.93 15.17
CA ASP A 170 -4.13 11.77 15.52
C ASP A 170 -4.95 11.18 14.36
N LYS A 171 -4.57 11.44 13.11
CA LYS A 171 -5.19 10.84 11.93
C LYS A 171 -4.95 9.34 11.86
N VAL A 172 -3.73 8.89 12.18
CA VAL A 172 -3.37 7.46 12.27
C VAL A 172 -4.21 6.77 13.36
N ILE A 173 -4.30 7.37 14.54
CA ILE A 173 -5.09 6.82 15.64
C ILE A 173 -6.57 6.73 15.26
N ALA A 174 -7.14 7.81 14.72
CA ALA A 174 -8.54 7.85 14.31
C ALA A 174 -8.84 6.80 13.22
N LEU A 175 -7.97 6.66 12.22
CA LEU A 175 -8.14 5.65 11.19
C LEU A 175 -8.03 4.23 11.77
N ASN A 176 -7.11 3.96 12.68
CA ASN A 176 -6.97 2.66 13.35
C ASN A 176 -8.20 2.28 14.18
N VAL A 177 -8.82 3.24 14.85
CA VAL A 177 -10.09 3.03 15.58
C VAL A 177 -11.18 2.54 14.62
N GLU A 178 -11.34 3.19 13.48
CA GLU A 178 -12.37 2.83 12.50
C GLU A 178 -12.05 1.50 11.78
N ILE A 179 -10.78 1.22 11.48
CA ILE A 179 -10.35 -0.07 10.90
C ILE A 179 -10.66 -1.20 11.89
N LYS A 180 -10.30 -1.01 13.17
CA LYS A 180 -10.58 -2.00 14.21
C LYS A 180 -12.08 -2.26 14.37
N LYS A 181 -12.86 -1.20 14.47
CA LYS A 181 -14.34 -1.29 14.54
C LYS A 181 -14.90 -2.08 13.37
N PHE A 182 -14.50 -1.74 12.14
CA PHE A 182 -14.92 -2.47 10.94
C PHE A 182 -14.53 -3.95 10.99
N ALA A 183 -13.30 -4.24 11.42
CA ALA A 183 -12.82 -5.62 11.51
C ALA A 183 -13.64 -6.42 12.55
N ASP A 184 -13.90 -5.86 13.72
CA ASP A 184 -14.68 -6.49 14.78
C ASP A 184 -16.14 -6.76 14.33
N GLU A 185 -16.82 -5.76 13.77
CA GLU A 185 -18.19 -5.87 13.26
C GLU A 185 -18.34 -6.92 12.16
N ASN A 186 -17.32 -7.09 11.34
CA ASN A 186 -17.34 -8.00 10.20
C ASN A 186 -16.58 -9.32 10.45
N LYS A 187 -16.08 -9.57 11.67
CA LYS A 187 -15.32 -10.77 12.04
C LYS A 187 -14.05 -10.98 11.20
N PHE A 188 -13.40 -9.90 10.79
CA PHE A 188 -12.04 -9.94 10.25
C PHE A 188 -11.03 -9.98 11.40
N PHE A 189 -9.86 -10.54 11.16
CA PHE A 189 -8.78 -10.49 12.14
C PHE A 189 -8.09 -9.12 12.09
N TYR A 190 -8.21 -8.33 13.15
CA TYR A 190 -7.44 -7.10 13.32
C TYR A 190 -6.11 -7.42 14.01
N LEU A 191 -5.00 -6.99 13.43
CA LEU A 191 -3.66 -7.12 14.01
C LEU A 191 -3.14 -5.75 14.40
N ASP A 192 -3.04 -5.52 15.71
CA ASP A 192 -2.45 -4.30 16.24
C ASP A 192 -0.91 -4.37 16.22
N LEU A 193 -0.33 -3.80 15.17
CA LEU A 193 1.11 -3.57 15.06
C LEU A 193 1.52 -2.18 15.62
N TYR A 194 0.56 -1.24 15.70
CA TYR A 194 0.78 0.12 16.18
C TYR A 194 1.33 0.11 17.61
N SER A 195 0.67 -0.60 18.51
CA SER A 195 1.01 -0.62 19.93
C SER A 195 2.39 -1.23 20.22
N SER A 196 2.92 -2.06 19.34
CA SER A 196 4.22 -2.71 19.52
C SER A 196 5.41 -1.77 19.30
N VAL A 197 5.20 -0.70 18.51
CA VAL A 197 6.29 0.17 18.04
C VAL A 197 6.09 1.66 18.34
N VAL A 198 4.97 2.06 18.96
CA VAL A 198 4.64 3.45 19.25
C VAL A 198 5.44 3.96 20.44
N ASP A 199 5.90 5.22 20.38
CA ASP A 199 6.48 5.98 21.49
C ASP A 199 5.44 6.82 22.25
N ASP A 200 5.88 7.54 23.27
CA ASP A 200 5.08 8.44 24.11
C ASP A 200 4.60 9.71 23.37
N LYS A 201 5.19 10.02 22.20
CA LYS A 201 4.83 11.14 21.33
C LYS A 201 3.95 10.73 20.15
N LYS A 202 3.36 9.52 20.19
CA LYS A 202 2.53 8.94 19.13
C LYS A 202 3.30 8.73 17.80
N GLY A 203 4.62 8.77 17.82
CA GLY A 203 5.51 8.44 16.71
C GLY A 203 6.02 7.01 16.82
N MET A 204 6.82 6.58 15.84
CA MET A 204 7.55 5.32 15.96
C MET A 204 8.78 5.51 16.82
N LYS A 205 9.05 4.56 17.75
CA LYS A 205 10.24 4.55 18.58
C LYS A 205 11.49 4.69 17.72
N LYS A 206 12.47 5.47 18.19
CA LYS A 206 13.70 5.78 17.43
C LYS A 206 14.53 4.56 17.08
N GLU A 207 14.53 3.53 17.93
CA GLU A 207 15.20 2.28 17.67
C GLU A 207 14.54 1.46 16.55
N TYR A 208 13.27 1.74 16.23
CA TYR A 208 12.49 1.01 15.23
C TYR A 208 12.31 1.77 13.92
N SER A 209 12.73 3.04 13.84
CA SER A 209 12.63 3.83 12.60
C SER A 209 13.67 4.95 12.56
N ASN A 210 14.30 5.13 11.40
CA ASN A 210 15.24 6.22 11.16
C ASN A 210 14.55 7.51 10.66
N ASP A 211 13.39 7.38 10.03
CA ASP A 211 12.65 8.50 9.42
C ASP A 211 11.29 8.78 10.08
N GLY A 212 10.94 7.97 11.09
CA GLY A 212 9.68 8.08 11.83
C GLY A 212 8.48 7.36 11.16
N VAL A 213 8.68 6.68 10.02
CA VAL A 213 7.62 6.03 9.25
C VAL A 213 7.96 4.60 8.83
N HIS A 214 9.18 4.38 8.33
CA HIS A 214 9.61 3.08 7.82
C HIS A 214 10.39 2.33 8.91
N PRO A 215 9.98 1.07 9.21
CA PRO A 215 10.69 0.27 10.21
C PRO A 215 12.13 -0.06 9.79
N THR A 216 13.03 -0.08 10.77
CA THR A 216 14.34 -0.72 10.68
C THR A 216 14.21 -2.25 10.76
N VAL A 217 15.31 -2.98 10.63
CA VAL A 217 15.36 -4.43 10.87
C VAL A 217 14.81 -4.76 12.26
N GLU A 218 15.20 -3.99 13.27
CA GLU A 218 14.71 -4.17 14.65
C GLU A 218 13.21 -3.93 14.76
N GLY A 219 12.68 -2.93 14.05
CA GLY A 219 11.26 -2.65 13.98
C GLY A 219 10.48 -3.82 13.36
N TYR A 220 11.00 -4.42 12.27
CA TYR A 220 10.37 -5.61 11.67
C TYR A 220 10.42 -6.80 12.62
N LYS A 221 11.55 -7.06 13.28
CA LYS A 221 11.69 -8.17 14.23
C LYS A 221 10.72 -8.13 15.40
N VAL A 222 10.29 -6.94 15.82
CA VAL A 222 9.24 -6.79 16.84
C VAL A 222 7.86 -7.19 16.28
N MET A 223 7.59 -6.92 15.00
CA MET A 223 6.30 -7.21 14.37
C MET A 223 6.16 -8.66 13.87
N GLU A 224 7.27 -9.32 13.52
CA GLU A 224 7.29 -10.67 12.96
C GLU A 224 6.55 -11.72 13.80
N PRO A 225 6.83 -11.86 15.11
CA PRO A 225 6.16 -12.86 15.93
C PRO A 225 4.66 -12.58 16.07
N LEU A 226 4.24 -11.30 16.05
CA LEU A 226 2.84 -10.92 16.10
C LEU A 226 2.11 -11.36 14.83
N LEU A 227 2.77 -11.16 13.68
CA LEU A 227 2.21 -11.51 12.39
C LEU A 227 2.18 -13.04 12.18
N ASP A 228 3.24 -13.77 12.54
CA ASP A 228 3.25 -15.24 12.49
C ASP A 228 2.17 -15.83 13.39
N ALA A 229 1.98 -15.31 14.60
CA ALA A 229 0.90 -15.71 15.49
C ALA A 229 -0.49 -15.47 14.91
N ALA A 230 -0.70 -14.28 14.28
CA ALA A 230 -1.96 -13.95 13.62
C ALA A 230 -2.24 -14.88 12.43
N ILE A 231 -1.24 -15.13 11.58
CA ILE A 231 -1.35 -16.05 10.45
C ILE A 231 -1.66 -17.47 10.93
N ALA A 232 -0.96 -17.95 11.96
CA ALA A 232 -1.20 -19.27 12.54
C ALA A 232 -2.63 -19.41 13.10
N LYS A 233 -3.15 -18.37 13.76
CA LYS A 233 -4.52 -18.33 14.28
C LYS A 233 -5.57 -18.33 13.16
N VAL A 234 -5.33 -17.59 12.09
CA VAL A 234 -6.25 -17.48 10.96
C VAL A 234 -6.21 -18.74 10.07
N LYS A 235 -5.09 -19.45 10.01
CA LYS A 235 -4.96 -20.72 9.27
C LYS A 235 -5.88 -21.83 9.77
N ARG A 236 -6.23 -21.84 11.06
CA ARG A 236 -7.16 -22.80 11.66
C ARG A 236 -8.59 -22.53 11.16
#